data_56f9a7a2b55cb56e180dcd11d5a9c34b
#
_entry.id   56f9a7a2b55cb56e180dcd11d5a9c34b
#
_cell.length_a   1.000
_cell.length_b   1.000
_cell.length_c   1.000
_cell.angle_alpha   90.00
_cell.angle_beta   90.00
_cell.angle_gamma   90.00
#
_symmetry.space_group_name_H-M   'P 1'
#
loop_
_entity.id
_entity.type
_entity.pdbx_description
1 polymer ?
#
loop_
_entity_poly.entity_id
_entity_poly.type
_entity_poly.pdbx_seq_one_letter_code
_entity_poly.pdbx_strand_id
1 'polypeptide(L)' 'MKSVEFKTNIKCGGCVAVVTPYLNKAVGEGRWQVNTQSPDKRLTAETEDATAVRLAVEQAGYKAERL' A
#
# COMPACT_ATOMS: atom_id res chain seq x y z
N MET A 1 -10.52 12.05 9.23
CA MET A 1 -10.33 11.05 8.18
C MET A 1 -9.54 9.89 8.75
N LYS A 2 -9.88 8.69 8.32
CA LYS A 2 -9.21 7.49 8.81
C LYS A 2 -8.12 7.07 7.86
N SER A 3 -7.06 6.51 8.41
CA SER A 3 -5.99 5.92 7.63
C SER A 3 -5.72 4.52 8.13
N VAL A 4 -5.19 3.68 7.25
CA VAL A 4 -4.81 2.32 7.59
C VAL A 4 -3.33 2.14 7.26
N GLU A 5 -2.68 1.29 8.04
CA GLU A 5 -1.26 1.01 7.85
C GLU A 5 -1.07 -0.49 7.69
N PHE A 6 -0.18 -0.84 6.78
CA PHE A 6 0.14 -2.22 6.50
C PHE A 6 1.65 -2.43 6.50
N LYS A 7 2.04 -3.60 6.96
CA LYS A 7 3.38 -4.09 6.77
C LYS A 7 3.43 -4.83 5.44
N THR A 8 4.36 -4.45 4.56
CA THR A 8 4.44 -5.04 3.23
C THR A 8 5.85 -5.55 2.94
N ASN A 9 5.99 -6.24 1.81
CA ASN A 9 7.30 -6.63 1.29
C ASN A 9 7.72 -5.82 0.08
N ILE A 10 7.21 -4.60 -0.04
CA ILE A 10 7.59 -3.66 -1.11
C ILE A 10 8.96 -3.08 -0.78
N LYS A 11 10.00 -3.56 -1.46
CA LYS A 11 11.38 -3.30 -1.05
C LYS A 11 12.08 -2.15 -1.77
N CYS A 12 11.55 -1.67 -2.87
CA CYS A 12 12.26 -0.69 -3.69
C CYS A 12 11.30 0.20 -4.45
N GLY A 13 11.85 1.26 -5.07
CA GLY A 13 11.06 2.19 -5.86
C GLY A 13 10.38 1.55 -7.06
N GLY A 14 11.03 0.57 -7.68
CA GLY A 14 10.41 -0.17 -8.78
C GLY A 14 9.18 -0.94 -8.33
N CYS A 15 9.23 -1.51 -7.12
CA CYS A 15 8.09 -2.20 -6.54
C CYS A 15 6.96 -1.24 -6.24
N VAL A 16 7.28 -0.04 -5.74
CA VAL A 16 6.29 1.01 -5.52
C VAL A 16 5.59 1.37 -6.83
N ALA A 17 6.37 1.48 -7.92
CA ALA A 17 5.81 1.79 -9.23
C ALA A 17 4.84 0.72 -9.70
N VAL A 18 5.10 -0.55 -9.37
CA VAL A 18 4.19 -1.64 -9.76
C VAL A 18 2.86 -1.54 -9.01
N VAL A 19 2.87 -1.20 -7.71
CA VAL A 19 1.63 -1.11 -6.94
C VAL A 19 0.89 0.21 -7.16
N THR A 20 1.54 1.21 -7.74
CA THR A 20 0.94 2.53 -7.94
C THR A 20 -0.40 2.49 -8.66
N PRO A 21 -0.54 1.87 -9.84
CA PRO A 21 -1.84 1.85 -10.52
C PRO A 21 -2.92 1.11 -9.72
N TYR A 22 -2.54 0.07 -9.02
CA TYR A 22 -3.49 -0.68 -8.21
C TYR A 22 -4.00 0.15 -7.03
N LEU A 23 -3.09 0.82 -6.33
CA LEU A 23 -3.46 1.62 -5.17
C LEU A 23 -4.20 2.90 -5.58
N ASN A 24 -3.82 3.51 -6.69
CA ASN A 24 -4.54 4.68 -7.20
C ASN A 24 -5.99 4.32 -7.51
N LYS A 25 -6.23 3.14 -8.03
CA LYS A 25 -7.56 2.66 -8.33
C LYS A 25 -8.34 2.32 -7.06
N ALA A 26 -7.65 1.80 -6.06
CA ALA A 26 -8.30 1.37 -4.82
C ALA A 26 -8.63 2.52 -3.88
N VAL A 27 -7.72 3.49 -3.73
CA VAL A 27 -7.88 4.55 -2.74
C VAL A 27 -7.83 5.96 -3.33
N GLY A 28 -7.33 6.10 -4.55
CA GLY A 28 -7.19 7.38 -5.20
C GLY A 28 -5.75 7.87 -5.23
N GLU A 29 -5.42 8.62 -6.27
CA GLU A 29 -4.08 9.14 -6.46
C GLU A 29 -3.72 10.12 -5.35
N GLY A 30 -2.52 9.94 -4.79
CA GLY A 30 -2.01 10.81 -3.74
C GLY A 30 -2.57 10.52 -2.35
N ARG A 31 -3.39 9.48 -2.20
CA ARG A 31 -3.99 9.14 -0.91
C ARG A 31 -3.32 7.98 -0.20
N TRP A 32 -2.18 7.57 -0.69
CA TRP A 32 -1.42 6.48 -0.09
C TRP A 32 0.07 6.78 -0.18
N GLN A 33 0.83 6.13 0.67
CA GLN A 33 2.27 6.32 0.72
C GLN A 33 2.93 5.04 1.21
N VAL A 34 4.08 4.71 0.62
CA VAL A 34 4.89 3.57 1.05
C VAL A 34 6.22 4.10 1.57
N ASN A 35 6.59 3.73 2.78
CA ASN A 35 7.86 4.08 3.36
C ASN A 35 8.84 2.91 3.17
N THR A 36 9.62 2.95 2.10
CA THR A 36 10.57 1.89 1.78
C THR A 36 11.79 1.89 2.70
N GLN A 37 12.01 2.94 3.44
CA GLN A 37 13.11 3.03 4.40
C GLN A 37 12.76 2.37 5.73
N SER A 38 11.49 2.18 6.00
CA SER A 38 11.05 1.48 7.21
C SER A 38 11.40 -0.01 7.12
N PRO A 39 11.77 -0.65 8.24
CA PRO A 39 11.99 -2.09 8.25
C PRO A 39 10.75 -2.87 7.81
N ASP A 40 9.56 -2.36 8.10
CA ASP A 40 8.28 -2.99 7.75
C ASP A 40 7.83 -2.66 6.34
N LYS A 41 8.54 -1.78 5.64
CA LYS A 41 8.08 -1.26 4.34
C LYS A 41 6.64 -0.79 4.45
N ARG A 42 6.39 0.08 5.42
CA ARG A 42 5.04 0.45 5.83
C ARG A 42 4.28 1.18 4.73
N LEU A 43 3.10 0.69 4.45
CA LEU A 43 2.16 1.32 3.54
C LEU A 43 1.09 2.02 4.37
N THR A 44 0.90 3.31 4.14
CA THR A 44 -0.15 4.09 4.77
C THR A 44 -1.12 4.55 3.69
N ALA A 45 -2.41 4.36 3.91
CA ALA A 45 -3.44 4.78 2.96
C ALA A 45 -4.56 5.51 3.68
N GLU A 46 -5.02 6.60 3.09
CA GLU A 46 -6.12 7.40 3.64
C GLU A 46 -7.45 6.84 3.18
N THR A 47 -7.89 5.76 3.82
CA THR A 47 -9.13 5.09 3.48
C THR A 47 -9.66 4.33 4.69
N GLU A 48 -10.96 4.07 4.70
CA GLU A 48 -11.57 3.20 5.70
C GLU A 48 -11.60 1.74 5.23
N ASP A 49 -11.33 1.50 3.95
CA ASP A 49 -11.42 0.16 3.37
C ASP A 49 -10.04 -0.50 3.31
N ALA A 50 -9.65 -1.08 4.43
CA ALA A 50 -8.39 -1.79 4.52
C ALA A 50 -8.33 -2.98 3.56
N THR A 51 -9.47 -3.63 3.32
CA THR A 51 -9.53 -4.79 2.42
C THR A 51 -9.18 -4.39 0.99
N ALA A 52 -9.68 -3.25 0.53
CA ALA A 52 -9.36 -2.77 -0.82
C ALA A 52 -7.87 -2.51 -0.98
N VAL A 53 -7.24 -1.92 0.04
CA VAL A 53 -5.80 -1.67 0.02
C VAL A 53 -5.03 -2.98 -0.04
N ARG A 54 -5.38 -3.93 0.82
CA ARG A 54 -4.71 -5.23 0.86
C ARG A 54 -4.85 -5.96 -0.48
N LEU A 55 -6.05 -5.97 -1.04
CA LEU A 55 -6.29 -6.64 -2.32
C LEU A 55 -5.49 -5.98 -3.44
N ALA A 56 -5.39 -4.66 -3.44
CA ALA A 56 -4.60 -3.95 -4.44
C ALA A 56 -3.14 -4.38 -4.38
N VAL A 57 -2.57 -4.46 -3.20
CA VAL A 57 -1.18 -4.90 -3.01
C VAL A 57 -1.01 -6.35 -3.45
N GLU A 58 -1.95 -7.22 -3.08
CA GLU A 58 -1.89 -8.63 -3.46
C GLU A 58 -2.01 -8.82 -4.96
N GLN A 59 -2.87 -8.05 -5.62
CA GLN A 59 -3.01 -8.12 -7.08
C GLN A 59 -1.73 -7.70 -7.80
N ALA A 60 -0.98 -6.80 -7.18
CA ALA A 60 0.31 -6.38 -7.73
C ALA A 60 1.42 -7.42 -7.52
N GLY A 61 1.14 -8.48 -6.77
CA GLY A 61 2.10 -9.55 -6.52
C GLY A 61 2.88 -9.42 -5.21
N TYR A 62 2.44 -8.55 -4.32
CA TYR A 62 3.09 -8.33 -3.03
C TYR A 62 2.18 -8.76 -1.89
N LYS A 63 2.70 -8.71 -0.67
CA LYS A 63 1.94 -9.06 0.52
C LYS A 63 1.74 -7.84 1.40
N ALA A 64 0.59 -7.77 2.05
CA ALA A 64 0.28 -6.70 2.98
C ALA A 64 -0.39 -7.31 4.22
N GLU A 65 0.10 -6.91 5.39
CA GLU A 65 -0.47 -7.32 6.66
C GLU A 65 -0.91 -6.08 7.42
N ARG A 66 -2.15 -6.07 7.90
CA ARG A 66 -2.68 -4.96 8.68
C ARG A 66 -1.93 -4.82 9.99
N LEU A 67 -1.48 -3.60 10.28
CA LEU A 67 -0.84 -3.29 11.56
C LEU A 67 -1.87 -2.93 12.62
#